data_6ec2f904eddaee4b4c271c28bdeb18ac
#
_entry.id   6ec2f904eddaee4b4c271c28bdeb18ac
#
_cell.length_a   1.000
_cell.length_b   1.000
_cell.length_c   1.000
_cell.angle_alpha   90.00
_cell.angle_beta   90.00
_cell.angle_gamma   90.00
#
_symmetry.space_group_name_H-M   'P 1'
#
loop_
_entity.id
_entity.type
_entity.pdbx_description
1 polymer ?
#
loop_
_entity_poly.entity_id
_entity_poly.type
_entity_poly.pdbx_seq_one_letter_code
_entity_poly.pdbx_strand_id
1 'polypeptide(L)'
;VSAARKPFLMPVEDVFRRGGLVMPTGRIERGRVREGDEVELVGLGGATAHVTGIDAGERPVGEACAGMNVGLLLRGVVAEAFARGQVLAAPGSVDAHAGFAADITLLSEEQGGAEVRTGERLQFHIRTAVVSGVVTSTEDTDALWPLHKGAVTVRLEQPVALEEGQSFAFRHHGRAAGSGTVTRLPHPLDLRVG
;
A
#
# COMPACT_ATOMS: atom_id res chain seq x y z
N VAL A 1 -21.10 -0.70 2.40
CA VAL A 1 -20.64 0.40 3.28
C VAL A 1 -19.95 1.44 2.41
N SER A 2 -20.46 2.68 2.36
CA SER A 2 -19.87 3.77 1.57
C SER A 2 -18.39 3.99 1.96
N ALA A 3 -17.52 4.25 0.97
CA ALA A 3 -16.11 4.56 1.18
C ALA A 3 -15.89 5.72 2.19
N ALA A 4 -16.82 6.66 2.26
CA ALA A 4 -16.77 7.78 3.20
C ALA A 4 -16.97 7.40 4.68
N ARG A 5 -17.48 6.20 4.97
CA ARG A 5 -17.70 5.71 6.35
C ARG A 5 -16.55 4.85 6.88
N LYS A 6 -15.61 4.49 6.05
CA LYS A 6 -14.41 3.73 6.46
C LYS A 6 -13.38 4.67 7.10
N PRO A 7 -12.47 4.15 7.94
CA PRO A 7 -11.36 4.95 8.46
C PRO A 7 -10.54 5.59 7.35
N PHE A 8 -10.08 6.82 7.56
CA PHE A 8 -9.27 7.58 6.61
C PHE A 8 -8.04 6.80 6.14
N LEU A 9 -7.78 6.85 4.84
CA LEU A 9 -6.56 6.34 4.23
C LEU A 9 -6.22 7.12 2.95
N MET A 10 -4.99 7.60 2.88
CA MET A 10 -4.44 8.31 1.72
C MET A 10 -3.05 7.75 1.38
N PRO A 11 -2.88 7.11 0.22
CA PRO A 11 -1.55 6.75 -0.27
C PRO A 11 -0.72 8.00 -0.55
N VAL A 12 0.53 8.00 -0.10
CA VAL A 12 1.46 9.12 -0.30
C VAL A 12 2.04 9.05 -1.71
N GLU A 13 1.84 10.09 -2.51
CA GLU A 13 2.39 10.23 -3.85
C GLU A 13 3.67 11.07 -3.85
N ASP A 14 3.60 12.26 -3.28
CA ASP A 14 4.72 13.20 -3.17
C ASP A 14 4.76 13.85 -1.79
N VAL A 15 5.89 14.46 -1.47
CA VAL A 15 6.11 15.15 -0.20
C VAL A 15 6.74 16.50 -0.46
N PHE A 16 6.11 17.56 0.00
CA PHE A 16 6.57 18.93 -0.11
C PHE A 16 6.86 19.53 1.27
N ARG A 17 7.60 20.62 1.30
CA ARG A 17 7.79 21.45 2.49
C ARG A 17 7.08 22.78 2.27
N ARG A 18 6.31 23.20 3.25
CA ARG A 18 5.60 24.48 3.20
C ARG A 18 5.57 25.15 4.57
N GLY A 19 6.18 26.33 4.67
CA GLY A 19 6.19 27.10 5.91
C GLY A 19 6.79 26.38 7.11
N GLY A 20 7.83 25.54 6.91
CA GLY A 20 8.46 24.74 7.95
C GLY A 20 7.69 23.45 8.30
N LEU A 21 6.54 23.22 7.68
CA LEU A 21 5.75 22.01 7.82
C LEU A 21 5.98 21.05 6.64
N VAL A 22 5.68 19.80 6.87
CA VAL A 22 5.72 18.76 5.83
C VAL A 22 4.32 18.62 5.24
N MET A 23 4.23 18.56 3.91
CA MET A 23 2.98 18.41 3.19
C MET A 23 3.04 17.21 2.24
N PRO A 24 2.71 16.00 2.70
CA PRO A 24 2.46 14.87 1.82
C PRO A 24 1.20 15.13 1.00
N THR A 25 1.23 14.70 -0.26
CA THR A 25 0.12 14.83 -1.19
C THR A 25 -0.33 13.46 -1.69
N GLY A 26 -1.59 13.36 -2.03
CA GLY A 26 -2.16 12.15 -2.60
C GLY A 26 -3.67 12.26 -2.78
N ARG A 27 -4.25 11.18 -3.26
CA ARG A 27 -5.69 11.03 -3.36
C ARG A 27 -6.21 10.24 -2.17
N ILE A 28 -7.22 10.76 -1.49
CA ILE A 28 -7.88 10.03 -0.40
C ILE A 28 -8.61 8.83 -0.98
N GLU A 29 -8.20 7.63 -0.58
CA GLU A 29 -8.80 6.37 -1.03
C GLU A 29 -10.14 6.12 -0.34
N ARG A 30 -10.22 6.44 0.96
CA ARG A 30 -11.42 6.24 1.77
C ARG A 30 -11.43 7.13 3.01
N GLY A 31 -12.62 7.25 3.60
CA GLY A 31 -12.82 8.02 4.82
C GLY A 31 -12.77 9.52 4.60
N ARG A 32 -12.55 10.21 5.68
CA ARG A 32 -12.41 11.67 5.71
C ARG A 32 -11.36 12.08 6.72
N VAL A 33 -10.78 13.24 6.50
CA VAL A 33 -9.79 13.87 7.39
C VAL A 33 -10.17 15.32 7.60
N ARG A 34 -9.97 15.79 8.82
CA ARG A 34 -10.23 17.17 9.24
C ARG A 34 -8.96 17.81 9.79
N GLU A 35 -8.90 19.11 9.71
CA GLU A 35 -7.93 19.90 10.45
C GLU A 35 -8.05 19.59 11.95
N GLY A 36 -6.91 19.30 12.61
CA GLY A 36 -6.85 18.87 14.01
C GLY A 36 -6.79 17.36 14.21
N ASP A 37 -7.08 16.56 13.20
CA ASP A 37 -7.01 15.11 13.31
C ASP A 37 -5.57 14.60 13.47
N GLU A 38 -5.43 13.51 14.21
CA GLU A 38 -4.21 12.71 14.26
C GLU A 38 -4.23 11.68 13.12
N VAL A 39 -3.09 11.52 12.46
CA VAL A 39 -2.89 10.53 11.41
C VAL A 39 -1.62 9.73 11.68
N GLU A 40 -1.60 8.49 11.21
CA GLU A 40 -0.45 7.59 11.30
C GLU A 40 0.16 7.39 9.92
N LEU A 41 1.49 7.50 9.85
CA LEU A 41 2.26 7.13 8.67
C LEU A 41 2.57 5.63 8.74
N VAL A 42 2.04 4.85 7.81
CA VAL A 42 2.17 3.39 7.76
C VAL A 42 3.04 2.96 6.59
N GLY A 43 4.00 2.11 6.86
CA GLY A 43 5.01 1.63 5.93
C GLY A 43 6.34 1.46 6.64
N LEU A 44 7.43 1.94 6.04
CA LEU A 44 8.75 1.97 6.68
C LEU A 44 8.77 2.99 7.82
N GLY A 45 8.94 2.53 9.05
CA GLY A 45 9.13 3.38 10.20
C GLY A 45 7.91 4.25 10.53
N GLY A 46 6.88 3.69 11.11
CA GLY A 46 5.65 4.38 11.48
C GLY A 46 5.90 5.66 12.31
N ALA A 47 5.11 6.68 12.07
CA ALA A 47 5.10 7.92 12.83
C ALA A 47 3.67 8.45 12.93
N THR A 48 3.40 9.18 14.02
CA THR A 48 2.11 9.85 14.23
C THR A 48 2.29 11.35 14.00
N ALA A 49 1.33 11.98 13.37
CA ALA A 49 1.35 13.41 13.07
C ALA A 49 -0.03 14.03 13.24
N HIS A 50 -0.07 15.37 13.35
CA HIS A 50 -1.31 16.13 13.46
C HIS A 50 -1.52 16.97 12.21
N VAL A 51 -2.73 16.93 11.68
CA VAL A 51 -3.14 17.73 10.51
C VAL A 51 -3.41 19.16 10.96
N THR A 52 -2.56 20.09 10.51
CA THR A 52 -2.69 21.52 10.81
C THR A 52 -3.39 22.31 9.71
N GLY A 53 -3.53 21.71 8.53
CA GLY A 53 -4.21 22.31 7.40
C GLY A 53 -4.36 21.31 6.26
N ILE A 54 -5.29 21.57 5.38
CA ILE A 54 -5.59 20.75 4.20
C ILE A 54 -5.69 21.67 2.99
N ASP A 55 -4.93 21.35 1.95
CA ASP A 55 -5.00 22.04 0.66
C ASP A 55 -5.67 21.12 -0.38
N ALA A 56 -6.74 21.59 -0.98
CA ALA A 56 -7.41 20.92 -2.08
C ALA A 56 -7.30 21.76 -3.35
N GLY A 57 -6.31 21.47 -4.21
CA GLY A 57 -6.08 22.22 -5.44
C GLY A 57 -5.72 23.71 -5.20
N GLU A 58 -4.77 23.98 -4.33
CA GLU A 58 -4.32 25.32 -3.90
C GLU A 58 -5.36 26.11 -3.08
N ARG A 59 -6.41 25.45 -2.65
CA ARG A 59 -7.45 26.05 -1.78
C ARG A 59 -7.42 25.40 -0.42
N PRO A 60 -7.31 26.19 0.68
CA PRO A 60 -7.44 25.64 2.01
C PRO A 60 -8.87 25.18 2.27
N VAL A 61 -9.02 23.99 2.86
CA VAL A 61 -10.29 23.42 3.28
C VAL A 61 -10.18 22.89 4.71
N GLY A 62 -11.29 22.85 5.44
CA GLY A 62 -11.30 22.34 6.81
C GLY A 62 -11.46 20.82 6.89
N GLU A 63 -11.96 20.21 5.83
CA GLU A 63 -12.25 18.78 5.75
C GLU A 63 -12.09 18.29 4.31
N ALA A 64 -11.60 17.06 4.15
CA ALA A 64 -11.53 16.39 2.85
C ALA A 64 -11.97 14.94 2.98
N CYS A 65 -12.45 14.35 1.90
CA CYS A 65 -13.00 12.99 1.89
C CYS A 65 -12.55 12.17 0.68
N ALA A 66 -12.93 10.91 0.67
CA ALA A 66 -12.61 9.95 -0.37
C ALA A 66 -12.84 10.52 -1.78
N GLY A 67 -11.86 10.33 -2.65
CA GLY A 67 -11.85 10.80 -4.03
C GLY A 67 -11.17 12.15 -4.25
N MET A 68 -10.93 12.94 -3.20
CA MET A 68 -10.25 14.24 -3.31
C MET A 68 -8.74 14.08 -3.38
N ASN A 69 -8.10 14.88 -4.23
CA ASN A 69 -6.65 15.06 -4.25
C ASN A 69 -6.30 16.20 -3.31
N VAL A 70 -5.46 15.94 -2.32
CA VAL A 70 -5.14 16.90 -1.27
C VAL A 70 -3.67 16.88 -0.88
N GLY A 71 -3.20 17.98 -0.30
CA GLY A 71 -2.00 18.05 0.51
C GLY A 71 -2.38 18.23 1.97
N LEU A 72 -1.78 17.45 2.85
CA LEU A 72 -1.98 17.56 4.29
C LEU A 72 -0.78 18.24 4.93
N LEU A 73 -0.99 19.39 5.55
CA LEU A 73 0.04 20.06 6.34
C LEU A 73 0.14 19.35 7.69
N LEU A 74 1.29 18.75 7.97
CA LEU A 74 1.50 17.92 9.15
C LEU A 74 2.51 18.54 10.12
N ARG A 75 2.21 18.43 11.40
CA ARG A 75 3.10 18.73 12.52
C ARG A 75 3.42 17.44 13.27
N GLY A 76 4.65 17.36 13.82
CA GLY A 76 5.09 16.21 14.61
C GLY A 76 5.83 15.15 13.81
N VAL A 77 6.12 15.42 12.54
CA VAL A 77 6.84 14.50 11.65
C VAL A 77 7.83 15.29 10.78
N VAL A 78 8.93 14.67 10.41
CA VAL A 78 9.96 15.25 9.54
C VAL A 78 9.82 14.69 8.10
N ALA A 79 10.25 15.48 7.12
CA ALA A 79 10.13 15.11 5.72
C ALA A 79 10.87 13.81 5.39
N GLU A 80 11.96 13.54 6.07
CA GLU A 80 12.81 12.35 5.90
C GLU A 80 12.11 11.05 6.33
N ALA A 81 11.03 11.13 7.13
CA ALA A 81 10.21 9.98 7.50
C ALA A 81 9.33 9.48 6.35
N PHE A 82 9.11 10.31 5.33
CA PHE A 82 8.23 10.00 4.21
C PHE A 82 8.97 9.37 3.05
N ALA A 83 8.33 8.39 2.44
CA ALA A 83 8.72 7.82 1.16
C ALA A 83 7.47 7.52 0.33
N ARG A 84 7.60 7.55 -0.99
CA ARG A 84 6.54 7.06 -1.88
C ARG A 84 6.25 5.59 -1.55
N GLY A 85 4.98 5.25 -1.49
CA GLY A 85 4.53 3.89 -1.17
C GLY A 85 3.99 3.72 0.24
N GLN A 86 4.26 4.67 1.13
CA GLN A 86 3.60 4.73 2.44
C GLN A 86 2.17 5.24 2.31
N VAL A 87 1.38 5.03 3.35
CA VAL A 87 0.05 5.62 3.47
C VAL A 87 -0.07 6.45 4.73
N LEU A 88 -0.91 7.48 4.70
CA LEU A 88 -1.43 8.14 5.88
C LEU A 88 -2.80 7.56 6.18
N ALA A 89 -3.04 7.18 7.41
CA ALA A 89 -4.27 6.52 7.82
C ALA A 89 -4.74 7.01 9.20
N ALA A 90 -6.00 6.74 9.51
CA ALA A 90 -6.48 6.89 10.88
C ALA A 90 -5.65 5.97 11.80
N PRO A 91 -5.22 6.44 12.98
CA PRO A 91 -4.36 5.67 13.86
C PRO A 91 -4.92 4.27 14.16
N GLY A 92 -4.06 3.24 14.03
CA GLY A 92 -4.42 1.85 14.30
C GLY A 92 -5.35 1.18 13.29
N SER A 93 -5.69 1.84 12.17
CA SER A 93 -6.66 1.34 11.20
C SER A 93 -6.07 0.41 10.13
N VAL A 94 -4.78 0.47 9.89
CA VAL A 94 -4.06 -0.39 8.96
C VAL A 94 -2.64 -0.63 9.46
N ASP A 95 -2.08 -1.80 9.18
CA ASP A 95 -0.73 -2.18 9.58
C ASP A 95 0.17 -2.41 8.38
N ALA A 96 1.48 -2.28 8.59
CA ALA A 96 2.49 -2.65 7.61
C ALA A 96 2.83 -4.14 7.73
N HIS A 97 2.95 -4.82 6.60
CA HIS A 97 3.30 -6.23 6.51
C HIS A 97 4.36 -6.47 5.44
N ALA A 98 5.28 -7.37 5.72
CA ALA A 98 6.28 -7.84 4.75
C ALA A 98 5.92 -9.19 4.15
N GLY A 99 4.89 -9.87 4.63
CA GLY A 99 4.42 -11.15 4.12
C GLY A 99 2.91 -11.19 3.97
N PHE A 100 2.42 -11.91 2.97
CA PHE A 100 0.99 -12.09 2.73
C PHE A 100 0.70 -13.33 1.90
N ALA A 101 -0.51 -13.84 2.02
CA ALA A 101 -1.08 -14.79 1.07
C ALA A 101 -1.99 -14.05 0.09
N ALA A 102 -2.04 -14.50 -1.13
CA ALA A 102 -2.83 -13.88 -2.18
C ALA A 102 -3.32 -14.89 -3.23
N ASP A 103 -4.41 -14.56 -3.86
CA ASP A 103 -4.81 -15.16 -5.13
C ASP A 103 -4.28 -14.30 -6.26
N ILE A 104 -3.56 -14.91 -7.20
CA ILE A 104 -3.02 -14.21 -8.37
C ILE A 104 -3.56 -14.79 -9.67
N THR A 105 -3.59 -13.94 -10.69
CA THR A 105 -3.91 -14.32 -12.07
C THR A 105 -2.78 -13.85 -12.96
N LEU A 106 -2.21 -14.75 -13.75
CA LEU A 106 -1.17 -14.43 -14.72
C LEU A 106 -1.79 -13.97 -16.05
N LEU A 107 -1.13 -13.00 -16.67
CA LEU A 107 -1.44 -12.59 -18.04
C LEU A 107 -1.12 -13.71 -19.05
N SER A 108 -1.64 -13.60 -20.28
CA SER A 108 -1.22 -14.46 -21.38
C SER A 108 0.26 -14.21 -21.74
N GLU A 109 0.89 -15.17 -22.38
CA GLU A 109 2.27 -15.02 -22.87
C GLU A 109 2.41 -13.83 -23.81
N GLU A 110 1.43 -13.61 -24.70
CA GLU A 110 1.39 -12.47 -25.62
C GLU A 110 1.35 -11.11 -24.91
N GLN A 111 0.73 -11.08 -23.72
CA GLN A 111 0.63 -9.88 -22.88
C GLN A 111 1.82 -9.70 -21.93
N GLY A 112 2.75 -10.65 -21.89
CA GLY A 112 3.93 -10.63 -21.03
C GLY A 112 3.88 -11.59 -19.86
N GLY A 113 2.83 -12.40 -19.75
CA GLY A 113 2.74 -13.45 -18.72
C GLY A 113 3.82 -14.51 -18.93
N ALA A 114 4.42 -14.93 -17.85
CA ALA A 114 5.41 -16.00 -17.82
C ALA A 114 5.13 -16.89 -16.62
N GLU A 115 5.62 -18.13 -16.67
CA GLU A 115 5.55 -19.05 -15.55
C GLU A 115 6.11 -18.42 -14.28
N VAL A 116 5.41 -18.58 -13.18
CA VAL A 116 5.86 -18.14 -11.84
C VAL A 116 6.04 -19.35 -10.94
N ARG A 117 7.25 -19.53 -10.45
CA ARG A 117 7.63 -20.64 -9.56
C ARG A 117 7.89 -20.15 -8.14
N THR A 118 7.86 -21.09 -7.21
CA THR A 118 8.41 -20.85 -5.86
C THR A 118 9.88 -20.42 -5.96
N GLY A 119 10.23 -19.35 -5.26
CA GLY A 119 11.56 -18.73 -5.32
C GLY A 119 11.70 -17.61 -6.35
N GLU A 120 10.72 -17.42 -7.22
CA GLU A 120 10.74 -16.34 -8.20
C GLU A 120 10.60 -14.98 -7.53
N ARG A 121 11.38 -14.03 -8.05
CA ARG A 121 11.34 -12.63 -7.62
C ARG A 121 10.44 -11.82 -8.53
N LEU A 122 9.47 -11.16 -7.93
CA LEU A 122 8.51 -10.30 -8.62
C LEU A 122 8.60 -8.87 -8.08
N GLN A 123 8.17 -7.91 -8.88
CA GLN A 123 8.00 -6.53 -8.45
C GLN A 123 6.51 -6.24 -8.25
N PHE A 124 6.14 -5.91 -7.03
CA PHE A 124 4.76 -5.67 -6.64
C PHE A 124 4.43 -4.18 -6.64
N HIS A 125 3.31 -3.84 -7.26
CA HIS A 125 2.73 -2.50 -7.28
C HIS A 125 1.48 -2.51 -6.41
N ILE A 126 1.62 -1.99 -5.20
CA ILE A 126 0.57 -1.97 -4.18
C ILE A 126 0.29 -0.52 -3.82
N ARG A 127 -0.86 0.02 -4.25
CA ARG A 127 -1.13 1.47 -4.19
C ARG A 127 0.00 2.25 -4.89
N THR A 128 0.68 3.16 -4.17
CA THR A 128 1.83 3.91 -4.69
C THR A 128 3.17 3.21 -4.41
N ALA A 129 3.17 2.11 -3.67
CA ALA A 129 4.37 1.34 -3.38
C ALA A 129 4.81 0.49 -4.58
N VAL A 130 6.11 0.47 -4.82
CA VAL A 130 6.77 -0.44 -5.75
C VAL A 130 7.82 -1.19 -4.95
N VAL A 131 7.61 -2.47 -4.71
CA VAL A 131 8.45 -3.27 -3.81
C VAL A 131 8.73 -4.65 -4.41
N SER A 132 9.97 -5.09 -4.30
CA SER A 132 10.34 -6.45 -4.70
C SER A 132 9.96 -7.46 -3.63
N GLY A 133 9.60 -8.65 -4.07
CA GLY A 133 9.30 -9.76 -3.19
C GLY A 133 9.53 -11.09 -3.86
N VAL A 134 9.52 -12.13 -3.05
CA VAL A 134 9.75 -13.52 -3.49
C VAL A 134 8.50 -14.34 -3.22
N VAL A 135 8.08 -15.13 -4.20
CA VAL A 135 7.05 -16.14 -4.02
C VAL A 135 7.64 -17.27 -3.18
N THR A 136 7.15 -17.44 -1.96
CA THR A 136 7.68 -18.43 -1.02
C THR A 136 6.97 -19.77 -1.10
N SER A 137 5.76 -19.79 -1.61
CA SER A 137 4.98 -21.00 -1.85
C SER A 137 3.93 -20.74 -2.92
N THR A 138 3.69 -21.75 -3.75
CA THR A 138 2.51 -21.87 -4.62
C THR A 138 1.69 -23.02 -4.07
N GLU A 139 0.43 -22.76 -3.70
CA GLU A 139 -0.45 -23.83 -3.24
C GLU A 139 -0.82 -24.73 -4.45
N ASP A 140 -0.82 -26.03 -4.25
CA ASP A 140 -1.23 -27.09 -5.19
C ASP A 140 -0.30 -27.40 -6.37
N THR A 141 0.64 -26.54 -6.74
CA THR A 141 1.57 -26.79 -7.87
C THR A 141 2.95 -26.17 -7.63
N ASP A 142 3.97 -26.72 -8.26
CA ASP A 142 5.33 -26.13 -8.19
C ASP A 142 5.46 -24.83 -9.00
N ALA A 143 4.48 -24.55 -9.85
CA ALA A 143 4.48 -23.39 -10.73
C ALA A 143 3.09 -22.99 -11.17
N LEU A 144 2.89 -21.72 -11.43
CA LEU A 144 1.70 -21.15 -12.09
C LEU A 144 2.04 -20.78 -13.52
N TRP A 145 1.16 -21.14 -14.42
CA TRP A 145 1.30 -20.93 -15.87
C TRP A 145 0.51 -19.71 -16.35
N PRO A 146 0.87 -19.11 -17.49
CA PRO A 146 0.08 -18.04 -18.10
C PRO A 146 -1.40 -18.36 -18.18
N LEU A 147 -2.25 -17.35 -17.98
CA LEU A 147 -3.72 -17.44 -17.91
C LEU A 147 -4.28 -18.23 -16.72
N HIS A 148 -3.46 -18.83 -15.90
CA HIS A 148 -3.92 -19.53 -14.71
C HIS A 148 -4.07 -18.62 -13.51
N LYS A 149 -4.92 -19.05 -12.60
CA LYS A 149 -5.11 -18.49 -11.26
C LYS A 149 -4.53 -19.47 -10.24
N GLY A 150 -4.01 -18.93 -9.17
CA GLY A 150 -3.54 -19.76 -8.06
C GLY A 150 -3.29 -18.96 -6.81
N ALA A 151 -3.27 -19.68 -5.69
CA ALA A 151 -2.92 -19.13 -4.41
C ALA A 151 -1.40 -19.15 -4.21
N VAL A 152 -0.85 -18.07 -3.70
CA VAL A 152 0.58 -17.92 -3.43
C VAL A 152 0.80 -17.28 -2.07
N THR A 153 1.96 -17.54 -1.48
CA THR A 153 2.49 -16.73 -0.38
C THR A 153 3.68 -15.93 -0.87
N VAL A 154 3.78 -14.71 -0.39
CA VAL A 154 4.81 -13.74 -0.82
C VAL A 154 5.50 -13.17 0.40
N ARG A 155 6.80 -12.98 0.28
CA ARG A 155 7.61 -12.20 1.22
C ARG A 155 8.22 -11.01 0.50
N LEU A 156 7.82 -9.82 0.94
CA LEU A 156 8.33 -8.55 0.44
C LEU A 156 9.68 -8.22 1.10
N GLU A 157 10.51 -7.48 0.40
CA GLU A 157 11.80 -7.01 0.94
C GLU A 157 11.62 -5.90 1.98
N GLN A 158 10.51 -5.17 1.90
CA GLN A 158 10.16 -4.09 2.82
C GLN A 158 8.69 -4.18 3.19
N PRO A 159 8.33 -3.86 4.44
CA PRO A 159 6.92 -3.81 4.82
C PRO A 159 6.19 -2.67 4.10
N VAL A 160 4.97 -2.94 3.71
CA VAL A 160 4.04 -1.96 3.14
C VAL A 160 2.68 -2.06 3.83
N ALA A 161 1.91 -1.00 3.80
CA ALA A 161 0.54 -1.02 4.31
C ALA A 161 -0.29 -2.01 3.47
N LEU A 162 -0.82 -3.03 4.12
CA LEU A 162 -1.61 -4.09 3.50
C LEU A 162 -2.88 -4.36 4.28
N GLU A 163 -3.91 -4.74 3.54
CA GLU A 163 -5.20 -5.19 4.08
C GLU A 163 -5.67 -6.42 3.32
N GLU A 164 -6.43 -7.28 3.98
CA GLU A 164 -7.16 -8.34 3.29
C GLU A 164 -8.14 -7.72 2.28
N GLY A 165 -8.21 -8.30 1.08
CA GLY A 165 -8.98 -7.75 -0.04
C GLY A 165 -8.24 -6.68 -0.85
N GLN A 166 -7.03 -6.30 -0.48
CA GLN A 166 -6.23 -5.33 -1.22
C GLN A 166 -5.82 -5.91 -2.58
N SER A 167 -6.15 -5.19 -3.66
CA SER A 167 -5.70 -5.52 -5.01
C SER A 167 -4.27 -5.01 -5.24
N PHE A 168 -3.54 -5.72 -6.06
CA PHE A 168 -2.20 -5.34 -6.51
C PHE A 168 -1.93 -5.83 -7.92
N ALA A 169 -0.94 -5.24 -8.57
CA ALA A 169 -0.38 -5.73 -9.82
C ALA A 169 1.08 -6.15 -9.59
N PHE A 170 1.61 -6.99 -10.45
CA PHE A 170 3.01 -7.36 -10.38
C PHE A 170 3.66 -7.44 -11.75
N ARG A 171 4.97 -7.25 -11.75
CA ARG A 171 5.83 -7.37 -12.92
C ARG A 171 6.83 -8.50 -12.70
N HIS A 172 7.19 -9.15 -13.79
CA HIS A 172 8.20 -10.19 -13.84
C HIS A 172 9.16 -9.90 -15.00
N HIS A 173 10.45 -9.92 -14.72
CA HIS A 173 11.50 -9.54 -15.69
C HIS A 173 11.24 -8.17 -16.37
N GLY A 174 10.75 -7.19 -15.62
CA GLY A 174 10.50 -5.84 -16.11
C GLY A 174 9.23 -5.68 -16.95
N ARG A 175 8.41 -6.72 -17.09
CA ARG A 175 7.16 -6.70 -17.86
C ARG A 175 5.96 -6.91 -16.96
N ALA A 176 4.83 -6.31 -17.31
CA ALA A 176 3.57 -6.62 -16.66
C ALA A 176 3.30 -8.13 -16.76
N ALA A 177 3.02 -8.77 -15.64
CA ALA A 177 2.90 -10.21 -15.56
C ALA A 177 1.55 -10.69 -15.03
N GLY A 178 0.89 -9.90 -14.18
CA GLY A 178 -0.39 -10.28 -13.62
C GLY A 178 -0.88 -9.34 -12.54
N SER A 179 -1.92 -9.79 -11.88
CA SER A 179 -2.55 -9.08 -10.76
C SER A 179 -3.02 -10.07 -9.69
N GLY A 180 -3.36 -9.56 -8.53
CA GLY A 180 -3.85 -10.39 -7.45
C GLY A 180 -4.60 -9.61 -6.39
N THR A 181 -5.06 -10.37 -5.41
CA THR A 181 -5.77 -9.85 -4.24
C THR A 181 -5.22 -10.52 -2.99
N VAL A 182 -4.90 -9.72 -1.98
CA VAL A 182 -4.45 -10.22 -0.68
C VAL A 182 -5.60 -10.98 -0.01
N THR A 183 -5.38 -12.26 0.32
CA THR A 183 -6.39 -13.13 0.94
C THR A 183 -6.18 -13.28 2.43
N ARG A 184 -4.94 -13.24 2.89
CA ARG A 184 -4.59 -13.39 4.30
C ARG A 184 -3.31 -12.63 4.65
N LEU A 185 -3.32 -12.02 5.83
CA LEU A 185 -2.14 -11.40 6.45
C LEU A 185 -1.70 -12.24 7.64
N PRO A 186 -0.36 -12.33 7.91
CA PRO A 186 0.12 -13.04 9.08
C PRO A 186 -0.37 -12.36 10.36
N HIS A 187 -0.82 -13.16 11.31
CA HIS A 187 -1.16 -12.64 12.64
C HIS A 187 0.14 -12.32 13.40
N PRO A 188 0.17 -11.27 14.26
CA PRO A 188 1.37 -10.94 15.04
C PRO A 188 1.94 -12.10 15.89
N LEU A 189 1.15 -13.12 16.16
CA LEU A 189 1.56 -14.33 16.89
C LEU A 189 2.32 -15.34 16.00
N ASP A 190 2.13 -15.29 14.70
CA ASP A 190 2.79 -16.21 13.74
C ASP A 190 4.26 -15.84 13.48
N LEU A 191 4.68 -14.64 13.89
CA LEU A 191 6.05 -14.13 13.72
C LEU A 191 7.01 -14.54 14.84
N ARG A 192 6.56 -15.35 15.83
CA ARG A 192 7.35 -15.76 16.99
C ARG A 192 7.90 -17.19 16.91
N VAL A 193 7.79 -17.86 15.78
CA VAL A 193 8.33 -19.20 15.56
C VAL A 193 9.28 -19.18 14.38
N GLY A 194 10.54 -18.92 14.67
CA GLY A 194 11.63 -19.00 13.71
C GLY A 194 12.96 -18.67 14.37
#